data_85049d5c8d722981ba7956264eae649e
#
_entry.id   85049d5c8d722981ba7956264eae649e
#
_cell.length_a   1.000
_cell.length_b   1.000
_cell.length_c   1.000
_cell.angle_alpha   90.00
_cell.angle_beta   90.00
_cell.angle_gamma   90.00
#
_symmetry.space_group_name_H-M   'P 1'
#
loop_
_entity.id
_entity.type
_entity.pdbx_description
1 polymer ?
#
loop_
_entity_poly.entity_id
_entity_poly.type
_entity_poly.pdbx_seq_one_letter_code
_entity_poly.pdbx_strand_id
1 'polypeptide(L)'
;MKKLLKKLLRKIFYRAIGHPEWESSEANVKWMRRSGIRIGEGTKVIHPRSVIVDGSRPELITIGENVLLHHGTVLMTHDYASRAFVNRDAEFIPSHGRITIGNNVWLGRNVTILKDVTIGDNVIIGLGSVVSKSIPSNSVAIGSPAKVICTFDEYMAKRRAKFVDEVIDYAIAIYESGRTPSVADFVNDYPAFVDGTNWQEYDYPYDRVFTESEKFEQWKRTHKAPFHGFEEFMKEVDRVRKSR
;
A
#
# COMPACT_ATOMS: atom_id res chain seq x y z
N MET A 1 -13.13 23.51 6.21
CA MET A 1 -12.41 24.69 5.70
C MET A 1 -10.90 24.50 5.64
N LYS A 2 -10.17 24.17 6.72
CA LYS A 2 -8.71 23.96 6.73
C LYS A 2 -8.21 22.89 5.73
N LYS A 3 -8.91 21.76 5.59
CA LYS A 3 -8.55 20.65 4.69
C LYS A 3 -8.64 21.04 3.21
N LEU A 4 -9.68 21.81 2.84
CA LEU A 4 -9.88 22.31 1.48
C LEU A 4 -8.83 23.36 1.07
N LEU A 5 -8.52 24.27 1.98
CA LEU A 5 -7.46 25.28 1.79
C LEU A 5 -6.11 24.63 1.59
N LYS A 6 -5.77 23.61 2.41
CA LYS A 6 -4.53 22.85 2.29
C LYS A 6 -4.41 22.13 0.94
N LYS A 7 -5.51 21.55 0.44
CA LYS A 7 -5.57 20.92 -0.89
C LYS A 7 -5.36 21.94 -2.01
N LEU A 8 -5.98 23.13 -1.91
CA LEU A 8 -5.84 24.21 -2.89
C LEU A 8 -4.39 24.76 -2.92
N LEU A 9 -3.80 25.04 -1.77
CA LEU A 9 -2.41 25.52 -1.66
C LEU A 9 -1.42 24.53 -2.25
N ARG A 10 -1.60 23.23 -1.98
CA ARG A 10 -0.77 22.17 -2.56
C ARG A 10 -0.87 22.13 -4.09
N LYS A 11 -2.07 22.28 -4.63
CA LYS A 11 -2.31 22.33 -6.08
C LYS A 11 -1.60 23.52 -6.74
N ILE A 12 -1.72 24.71 -6.14
CA ILE A 12 -1.04 25.91 -6.61
C ILE A 12 0.47 25.72 -6.57
N PHE A 13 1.00 25.22 -5.45
CA PHE A 13 2.44 25.00 -5.26
C PHE A 13 3.02 24.07 -6.33
N TYR A 14 2.44 22.87 -6.52
CA TYR A 14 2.99 21.92 -7.49
C TYR A 14 2.87 22.38 -8.94
N ARG A 15 1.84 23.14 -9.27
CA ARG A 15 1.73 23.78 -10.59
C ARG A 15 2.79 24.86 -10.78
N ALA A 16 3.06 25.67 -9.76
CA ALA A 16 4.07 26.73 -9.80
C ALA A 16 5.48 26.20 -9.99
N ILE A 17 5.80 25.00 -9.44
CA ILE A 17 7.10 24.34 -9.63
C ILE A 17 7.15 23.40 -10.84
N GLY A 18 6.13 23.38 -11.71
CA GLY A 18 6.10 22.58 -12.93
C GLY A 18 5.81 21.08 -12.76
N HIS A 19 5.32 20.66 -11.58
CA HIS A 19 5.05 19.26 -11.25
C HIS A 19 3.61 19.03 -10.78
N PRO A 20 2.58 19.32 -11.60
CA PRO A 20 1.19 19.13 -11.20
C PRO A 20 0.82 17.68 -10.89
N GLU A 21 1.56 16.71 -11.43
CA GLU A 21 1.38 15.27 -11.16
C GLU A 21 1.68 14.89 -9.70
N TRP A 22 2.38 15.71 -8.94
CA TRP A 22 2.67 15.44 -7.53
C TRP A 22 1.56 15.93 -6.58
N GLU A 23 0.52 16.55 -7.13
CA GLU A 23 -0.57 17.11 -6.34
C GLU A 23 -1.35 16.03 -5.57
N SER A 24 -1.67 14.93 -6.24
CA SER A 24 -2.48 13.83 -5.68
C SER A 24 -2.19 12.50 -6.38
N SER A 25 -2.71 11.41 -5.82
CA SER A 25 -2.70 10.09 -6.46
C SER A 25 -3.35 10.13 -7.85
N GLU A 26 -4.52 10.75 -7.96
CA GLU A 26 -5.28 10.85 -9.21
C GLU A 26 -4.52 11.66 -10.27
N ALA A 27 -3.88 12.76 -9.86
CA ALA A 27 -3.07 13.57 -10.75
C ALA A 27 -1.86 12.78 -11.28
N ASN A 28 -1.23 11.99 -10.40
CA ASN A 28 -0.08 11.17 -10.75
C ASN A 28 -0.46 10.01 -11.68
N VAL A 29 -1.51 9.26 -11.37
CA VAL A 29 -2.04 8.20 -12.26
C VAL A 29 -2.42 8.77 -13.63
N LYS A 30 -3.09 9.93 -13.66
CA LYS A 30 -3.44 10.60 -14.92
C LYS A 30 -2.20 11.00 -15.73
N TRP A 31 -1.15 11.50 -15.07
CA TRP A 31 0.11 11.81 -15.72
C TRP A 31 0.76 10.55 -16.29
N MET A 32 0.88 9.47 -15.52
CA MET A 32 1.43 8.20 -15.98
C MET A 32 0.68 7.63 -17.19
N ARG A 33 -0.67 7.64 -17.18
CA ARG A 33 -1.48 7.21 -18.32
C ARG A 33 -1.21 8.06 -19.57
N ARG A 34 -1.08 9.38 -19.42
CA ARG A 34 -0.75 10.30 -20.54
C ARG A 34 0.66 10.09 -21.08
N SER A 35 1.58 9.62 -20.26
CA SER A 35 2.94 9.29 -20.67
C SER A 35 3.04 7.97 -21.44
N GLY A 36 1.96 7.17 -21.51
CA GLY A 36 1.93 5.89 -22.24
C GLY A 36 1.90 4.64 -21.34
N ILE A 37 1.94 4.80 -20.03
CA ILE A 37 1.83 3.67 -19.09
C ILE A 37 0.38 3.17 -19.06
N ARG A 38 0.18 1.87 -19.18
CA ARG A 38 -1.14 1.25 -19.01
C ARG A 38 -1.40 1.05 -17.52
N ILE A 39 -2.49 1.62 -17.00
CA ILE A 39 -2.87 1.54 -15.58
C ILE A 39 -4.36 1.27 -15.47
N GLY A 40 -4.70 0.21 -14.72
CA GLY A 40 -6.08 -0.17 -14.39
C GLY A 40 -6.74 0.78 -13.39
N GLU A 41 -8.05 0.62 -13.23
CA GLU A 41 -8.84 1.42 -12.30
C GLU A 41 -8.54 1.06 -10.83
N GLY A 42 -8.88 1.96 -9.91
CA GLY A 42 -8.64 1.75 -8.48
C GLY A 42 -7.17 1.85 -8.03
N THR A 43 -6.21 1.91 -8.96
CA THR A 43 -4.78 2.04 -8.63
C THR A 43 -4.47 3.39 -7.98
N LYS A 44 -3.71 3.35 -6.89
CA LYS A 44 -3.37 4.52 -6.07
C LYS A 44 -1.86 4.68 -5.90
N VAL A 45 -1.43 5.93 -5.83
CA VAL A 45 -0.03 6.31 -5.57
C VAL A 45 0.04 7.08 -4.25
N ILE A 46 0.74 6.52 -3.28
CA ILE A 46 0.94 7.18 -1.98
C ILE A 46 2.22 8.00 -2.03
N HIS A 47 2.11 9.30 -1.74
CA HIS A 47 3.21 10.26 -1.87
C HIS A 47 3.81 10.30 -3.29
N PRO A 48 3.09 10.79 -4.30
CA PRO A 48 3.49 10.77 -5.71
C PRO A 48 4.92 11.27 -5.97
N ARG A 49 5.35 12.31 -5.24
CA ARG A 49 6.70 12.88 -5.38
C ARG A 49 7.83 11.88 -5.11
N SER A 50 7.57 10.84 -4.33
CA SER A 50 8.59 9.85 -3.95
C SER A 50 8.60 8.60 -4.82
N VAL A 51 7.61 8.45 -5.69
CA VAL A 51 7.51 7.32 -6.62
C VAL A 51 8.26 7.66 -7.89
N ILE A 52 9.20 6.80 -8.26
CA ILE A 52 10.04 6.93 -9.46
C ILE A 52 9.55 5.91 -10.47
N VAL A 53 9.05 6.42 -11.58
CA VAL A 53 8.67 5.59 -12.72
C VAL A 53 9.53 5.96 -13.92
N ASP A 54 10.10 4.96 -14.57
CA ASP A 54 10.91 5.19 -15.76
C ASP A 54 10.08 5.80 -16.90
N GLY A 55 10.21 7.11 -17.06
CA GLY A 55 9.51 7.87 -18.09
C GLY A 55 10.15 7.79 -19.49
N SER A 56 11.29 7.11 -19.63
CA SER A 56 11.99 7.01 -20.92
C SER A 56 11.36 5.95 -21.86
N ARG A 57 10.66 4.97 -21.27
CA ARG A 57 9.99 3.86 -21.99
C ARG A 57 8.67 3.47 -21.31
N PRO A 58 7.72 4.41 -21.22
CA PRO A 58 6.48 4.20 -20.47
C PRO A 58 5.62 3.06 -21.05
N GLU A 59 5.73 2.77 -22.34
CA GLU A 59 5.00 1.69 -23.01
C GLU A 59 5.43 0.28 -22.55
N LEU A 60 6.58 0.18 -21.87
CA LEU A 60 7.05 -1.07 -21.27
C LEU A 60 6.43 -1.35 -19.90
N ILE A 61 5.65 -0.41 -19.35
CA ILE A 61 5.05 -0.55 -18.03
C ILE A 61 3.54 -0.80 -18.15
N THR A 62 3.09 -1.86 -17.50
CA THR A 62 1.67 -2.17 -17.34
C THR A 62 1.38 -2.41 -15.86
N ILE A 63 0.37 -1.73 -15.35
CA ILE A 63 -0.11 -1.83 -13.97
C ILE A 63 -1.59 -2.16 -14.03
N GLY A 64 -2.01 -3.20 -13.33
CA GLY A 64 -3.40 -3.65 -13.27
C GLY A 64 -4.30 -2.76 -12.40
N GLU A 65 -5.44 -3.34 -12.01
CA GLU A 65 -6.43 -2.68 -11.18
C GLU A 65 -6.12 -2.82 -9.69
N ASN A 66 -6.56 -1.85 -8.89
CA ASN A 66 -6.43 -1.87 -7.43
C ASN A 66 -4.99 -2.09 -6.94
N VAL A 67 -4.01 -1.53 -7.64
CA VAL A 67 -2.60 -1.58 -7.24
C VAL A 67 -2.26 -0.39 -6.34
N LEU A 68 -1.54 -0.64 -5.25
CA LEU A 68 -1.03 0.42 -4.38
C LEU A 68 0.48 0.57 -4.55
N LEU A 69 0.89 1.68 -5.18
CA LEU A 69 2.29 2.11 -5.23
C LEU A 69 2.58 2.97 -4.00
N HIS A 70 3.34 2.43 -3.05
CA HIS A 70 3.64 3.16 -1.82
C HIS A 70 4.84 4.11 -1.98
N HIS A 71 5.09 4.92 -0.95
CA HIS A 71 6.25 5.82 -0.85
C HIS A 71 7.56 5.12 -1.24
N GLY A 72 8.34 5.76 -2.12
CA GLY A 72 9.66 5.27 -2.54
C GLY A 72 9.63 4.09 -3.51
N THR A 73 8.48 3.73 -4.08
CA THR A 73 8.42 2.72 -5.14
C THR A 73 9.21 3.18 -6.35
N VAL A 74 10.04 2.27 -6.91
CA VAL A 74 10.83 2.49 -8.12
C VAL A 74 10.44 1.44 -9.17
N LEU A 75 10.03 1.88 -10.37
CA LEU A 75 9.80 1.03 -11.54
C LEU A 75 10.84 1.38 -12.59
N MET A 76 11.81 0.48 -12.85
CA MET A 76 12.95 0.74 -13.73
C MET A 76 12.98 -0.24 -14.89
N THR A 77 12.68 0.23 -16.10
CA THR A 77 12.61 -0.59 -17.32
C THR A 77 13.93 -0.74 -18.06
N HIS A 78 14.99 -0.09 -17.62
CA HIS A 78 16.31 -0.16 -18.25
C HIS A 78 17.44 -0.07 -17.21
N ASP A 79 18.65 -0.33 -17.64
CA ASP A 79 19.86 -0.04 -16.88
C ASP A 79 20.91 0.65 -17.77
N TYR A 80 21.91 1.24 -17.15
CA TYR A 80 23.02 1.90 -17.83
C TYR A 80 24.34 1.11 -17.76
N ALA A 81 24.28 -0.22 -17.58
CA ALA A 81 25.46 -1.09 -17.55
C ALA A 81 26.31 -0.99 -18.81
N SER A 82 25.69 -0.63 -19.97
CA SER A 82 26.38 -0.34 -21.23
C SER A 82 27.51 0.67 -21.08
N ARG A 83 27.48 1.59 -20.11
CA ARG A 83 28.57 2.53 -19.88
C ARG A 83 29.85 1.82 -19.44
N ALA A 84 29.76 0.74 -18.66
CA ALA A 84 30.91 -0.08 -18.29
C ALA A 84 31.47 -0.84 -19.49
N PHE A 85 30.62 -1.32 -20.39
CA PHE A 85 31.03 -2.01 -21.61
C PHE A 85 31.76 -1.06 -22.56
N VAL A 86 31.21 0.14 -22.75
CA VAL A 86 31.89 1.18 -23.59
C VAL A 86 33.26 1.53 -23.01
N ASN A 87 33.39 1.69 -21.72
CA ASN A 87 34.67 2.05 -21.10
C ASN A 87 35.71 0.94 -21.20
N ARG A 88 35.30 -0.34 -21.20
CA ARG A 88 36.21 -1.47 -21.27
C ARG A 88 36.53 -1.87 -22.71
N ASP A 89 35.51 -2.00 -23.56
CA ASP A 89 35.60 -2.65 -24.86
C ASP A 89 35.12 -1.76 -26.03
N ALA A 90 34.73 -0.51 -25.75
CA ALA A 90 34.11 0.41 -26.71
C ALA A 90 32.77 -0.15 -27.31
N GLU A 91 32.12 -1.08 -26.62
CA GLU A 91 30.83 -1.66 -27.02
C GLU A 91 29.66 -0.96 -26.37
N PHE A 92 28.66 -0.53 -27.14
CA PHE A 92 27.42 0.01 -26.63
C PHE A 92 26.30 -1.02 -26.78
N ILE A 93 25.95 -1.68 -25.66
CA ILE A 93 24.89 -2.69 -25.60
C ILE A 93 23.78 -2.17 -24.66
N PRO A 94 22.68 -1.61 -25.20
CA PRO A 94 21.58 -1.13 -24.39
C PRO A 94 20.79 -2.29 -23.77
N SER A 95 20.19 -2.05 -22.62
CA SER A 95 19.40 -3.04 -21.88
C SER A 95 18.09 -2.44 -21.41
N HIS A 96 16.98 -3.08 -21.77
CA HIS A 96 15.62 -2.69 -21.34
C HIS A 96 14.69 -3.91 -21.32
N GLY A 97 13.58 -3.80 -20.58
CA GLY A 97 12.61 -4.89 -20.49
C GLY A 97 11.28 -4.42 -19.88
N ARG A 98 10.27 -5.27 -19.99
CA ARG A 98 8.92 -4.96 -19.54
C ARG A 98 8.78 -5.10 -18.02
N ILE A 99 7.89 -4.27 -17.46
CA ILE A 99 7.37 -4.45 -16.11
C ILE A 99 5.85 -4.64 -16.23
N THR A 100 5.36 -5.76 -15.73
CA THR A 100 3.93 -6.04 -15.67
C THR A 100 3.53 -6.30 -14.21
N ILE A 101 2.57 -5.53 -13.72
CA ILE A 101 2.00 -5.70 -12.38
C ILE A 101 0.53 -6.06 -12.58
N GLY A 102 0.10 -7.19 -12.02
CA GLY A 102 -1.29 -7.67 -12.07
C GLY A 102 -2.25 -6.85 -11.21
N ASN A 103 -3.39 -7.44 -10.88
CA ASN A 103 -4.45 -6.78 -10.13
C ASN A 103 -4.31 -7.04 -8.61
N ASN A 104 -4.85 -6.13 -7.79
CA ASN A 104 -4.83 -6.27 -6.34
C ASN A 104 -3.42 -6.52 -5.78
N VAL A 105 -2.47 -5.67 -6.15
CA VAL A 105 -1.07 -5.76 -5.72
C VAL A 105 -0.74 -4.64 -4.74
N TRP A 106 -0.21 -5.01 -3.59
CA TRP A 106 0.29 -4.06 -2.61
C TRP A 106 1.82 -4.03 -2.62
N LEU A 107 2.39 -2.87 -2.97
CA LEU A 107 3.83 -2.63 -2.89
C LEU A 107 4.14 -1.84 -1.62
N GLY A 108 4.92 -2.41 -0.73
CA GLY A 108 5.40 -1.75 0.47
C GLY A 108 6.28 -0.53 0.17
N ARG A 109 6.67 0.20 1.21
CA ARG A 109 7.58 1.35 1.05
C ARG A 109 8.93 0.91 0.48
N ASN A 110 9.50 1.75 -0.39
CA ASN A 110 10.84 1.57 -0.98
C ASN A 110 10.99 0.24 -1.74
N VAL A 111 9.92 -0.24 -2.37
CA VAL A 111 10.00 -1.39 -3.27
C VAL A 111 10.58 -0.96 -4.60
N THR A 112 11.58 -1.71 -5.10
CA THR A 112 12.16 -1.52 -6.43
C THR A 112 11.79 -2.70 -7.31
N ILE A 113 11.23 -2.44 -8.50
CA ILE A 113 10.91 -3.45 -9.51
C ILE A 113 11.81 -3.20 -10.71
N LEU A 114 12.58 -4.22 -11.06
CA LEU A 114 13.51 -4.17 -12.19
C LEU A 114 12.83 -4.61 -13.49
N LYS A 115 13.52 -4.37 -14.60
CA LYS A 115 13.10 -4.79 -15.93
C LYS A 115 12.90 -6.31 -16.02
N ASP A 116 12.07 -6.74 -16.97
CA ASP A 116 11.73 -8.15 -17.26
C ASP A 116 11.01 -8.86 -16.09
N VAL A 117 10.30 -8.11 -15.25
CA VAL A 117 9.54 -8.63 -14.12
C VAL A 117 8.04 -8.62 -14.41
N THR A 118 7.40 -9.74 -14.13
CA THR A 118 5.94 -9.86 -14.01
C THR A 118 5.57 -10.19 -12.57
N ILE A 119 4.71 -9.36 -11.96
CA ILE A 119 4.05 -9.64 -10.68
C ILE A 119 2.62 -10.03 -11.00
N GLY A 120 2.18 -11.20 -10.52
CA GLY A 120 0.82 -11.70 -10.73
C GLY A 120 -0.24 -10.96 -9.92
N ASP A 121 -1.45 -11.51 -9.88
CA ASP A 121 -2.58 -10.96 -9.13
C ASP A 121 -2.53 -11.37 -7.64
N ASN A 122 -3.15 -10.56 -6.76
CA ASN A 122 -3.21 -10.82 -5.32
C ASN A 122 -1.83 -11.00 -4.70
N VAL A 123 -0.94 -10.04 -4.90
CA VAL A 123 0.45 -10.11 -4.42
C VAL A 123 0.74 -8.99 -3.41
N ILE A 124 1.44 -9.36 -2.35
CA ILE A 124 2.02 -8.43 -1.40
C ILE A 124 3.54 -8.45 -1.54
N ILE A 125 4.13 -7.30 -1.85
CA ILE A 125 5.59 -7.11 -1.81
C ILE A 125 5.95 -6.32 -0.56
N GLY A 126 6.71 -6.93 0.34
CA GLY A 126 7.11 -6.30 1.59
C GLY A 126 8.02 -5.08 1.39
N LEU A 127 8.06 -4.22 2.39
CA LEU A 127 8.86 -2.98 2.34
C LEU A 127 10.36 -3.26 2.06
N GLY A 128 11.01 -2.36 1.33
CA GLY A 128 12.45 -2.43 1.04
C GLY A 128 12.86 -3.57 0.09
N SER A 129 11.91 -4.25 -0.53
CA SER A 129 12.20 -5.37 -1.41
C SER A 129 12.70 -4.92 -2.78
N VAL A 130 13.62 -5.70 -3.37
CA VAL A 130 14.07 -5.55 -4.76
C VAL A 130 13.58 -6.75 -5.58
N VAL A 131 12.59 -6.52 -6.44
CA VAL A 131 12.01 -7.55 -7.30
C VAL A 131 12.80 -7.61 -8.60
N SER A 132 13.68 -8.60 -8.70
CA SER A 132 14.52 -8.85 -9.86
C SER A 132 14.12 -10.10 -10.66
N LYS A 133 13.10 -10.84 -10.19
CA LYS A 133 12.49 -11.99 -10.83
C LYS A 133 10.98 -11.92 -10.68
N SER A 134 10.24 -12.52 -11.62
CA SER A 134 8.79 -12.55 -11.59
C SER A 134 8.25 -13.23 -10.32
N ILE A 135 7.12 -12.71 -9.81
CA ILE A 135 6.42 -13.19 -8.61
C ILE A 135 5.07 -13.76 -9.05
N PRO A 136 4.76 -15.01 -8.70
CA PRO A 136 3.48 -15.62 -9.06
C PRO A 136 2.29 -14.96 -8.32
N SER A 137 1.09 -15.15 -8.87
CA SER A 137 -0.16 -14.74 -8.22
C SER A 137 -0.35 -15.38 -6.85
N ASN A 138 -1.16 -14.76 -6.01
CA ASN A 138 -1.54 -15.24 -4.67
C ASN A 138 -0.33 -15.45 -3.75
N SER A 139 0.63 -14.53 -3.77
CA SER A 139 1.90 -14.65 -3.07
C SER A 139 2.22 -13.45 -2.18
N VAL A 140 3.02 -13.71 -1.15
CA VAL A 140 3.71 -12.68 -0.37
C VAL A 140 5.21 -12.85 -0.57
N ALA A 141 5.89 -11.79 -1.04
CA ALA A 141 7.31 -11.82 -1.31
C ALA A 141 8.04 -10.69 -0.57
N ILE A 142 9.23 -10.97 -0.07
CA ILE A 142 10.07 -9.99 0.65
C ILE A 142 11.55 -10.18 0.32
N GLY A 143 12.34 -9.14 0.56
CA GLY A 143 13.80 -9.20 0.55
C GLY A 143 14.45 -8.61 -0.69
N SER A 144 15.78 -8.65 -0.71
CA SER A 144 16.62 -8.17 -1.82
C SER A 144 17.68 -9.24 -2.13
N PRO A 145 17.50 -10.07 -3.16
CA PRO A 145 16.35 -10.13 -4.07
C PRO A 145 15.08 -10.65 -3.37
N ALA A 146 13.91 -10.18 -3.84
CA ALA A 146 12.62 -10.61 -3.31
C ALA A 146 12.37 -12.10 -3.58
N LYS A 147 11.90 -12.81 -2.56
CA LYS A 147 11.53 -14.24 -2.61
C LYS A 147 10.14 -14.43 -2.02
N VAL A 148 9.35 -15.31 -2.62
CA VAL A 148 8.07 -15.74 -2.04
C VAL A 148 8.33 -16.42 -0.71
N ILE A 149 7.61 -16.01 0.33
CA ILE A 149 7.74 -16.56 1.71
C ILE A 149 6.49 -17.32 2.14
N CYS A 150 5.33 -17.02 1.58
CA CYS A 150 4.07 -17.74 1.81
C CYS A 150 3.04 -17.35 0.74
N THR A 151 1.92 -18.03 0.73
CA THR A 151 0.76 -17.66 -0.07
C THR A 151 0.04 -16.46 0.55
N PHE A 152 -0.79 -15.80 -0.24
CA PHE A 152 -1.65 -14.69 0.22
C PHE A 152 -2.62 -15.16 1.33
N ASP A 153 -3.22 -16.35 1.15
CA ASP A 153 -4.17 -16.91 2.13
C ASP A 153 -3.51 -17.30 3.45
N GLU A 154 -2.32 -17.89 3.42
CA GLU A 154 -1.54 -18.18 4.63
C GLU A 154 -1.19 -16.89 5.39
N TYR A 155 -0.80 -15.84 4.68
CA TYR A 155 -0.53 -14.54 5.29
C TYR A 155 -1.78 -13.95 5.92
N MET A 156 -2.91 -13.98 5.21
CA MET A 156 -4.20 -13.49 5.70
C MET A 156 -4.66 -14.26 6.95
N ALA A 157 -4.53 -15.60 6.95
CA ALA A 157 -4.83 -16.44 8.11
C ALA A 157 -3.96 -16.09 9.32
N LYS A 158 -2.65 -15.91 9.11
CA LYS A 158 -1.72 -15.46 10.13
C LYS A 158 -2.09 -14.08 10.71
N ARG A 159 -2.53 -13.13 9.87
CA ARG A 159 -2.98 -11.81 10.33
C ARG A 159 -4.24 -11.90 11.18
N ARG A 160 -5.23 -12.71 10.75
CA ARG A 160 -6.45 -12.94 11.53
C ARG A 160 -6.16 -13.52 12.91
N ALA A 161 -5.23 -14.49 13.00
CA ALA A 161 -4.87 -15.13 14.27
C ALA A 161 -4.18 -14.17 15.27
N LYS A 162 -3.50 -13.13 14.79
CA LYS A 162 -2.73 -12.21 15.64
C LYS A 162 -3.43 -10.88 15.92
N PHE A 163 -4.40 -10.53 15.11
CA PHE A 163 -4.99 -9.20 15.08
C PHE A 163 -5.50 -8.73 16.45
N VAL A 164 -6.25 -9.59 17.18
CA VAL A 164 -6.85 -9.23 18.48
C VAL A 164 -5.77 -8.96 19.52
N ASP A 165 -4.78 -9.84 19.62
CA ASP A 165 -3.68 -9.69 20.58
C ASP A 165 -2.87 -8.42 20.32
N GLU A 166 -2.61 -8.09 19.04
CA GLU A 166 -1.88 -6.89 18.64
C GLU A 166 -2.64 -5.60 19.02
N VAL A 167 -3.96 -5.59 18.86
CA VAL A 167 -4.79 -4.42 19.23
C VAL A 167 -4.86 -4.24 20.75
N ILE A 168 -4.97 -5.34 21.51
CA ILE A 168 -4.91 -5.31 22.97
C ILE A 168 -3.54 -4.80 23.44
N ASP A 169 -2.46 -5.31 22.87
CA ASP A 169 -1.10 -4.90 23.21
C ASP A 169 -0.86 -3.41 22.90
N TYR A 170 -1.40 -2.91 21.78
CA TYR A 170 -1.37 -1.48 21.47
C TYR A 170 -2.10 -0.63 22.52
N ALA A 171 -3.28 -1.07 22.98
CA ALA A 171 -4.01 -0.38 24.05
C ALA A 171 -3.21 -0.36 25.37
N ILE A 172 -2.55 -1.45 25.71
CA ILE A 172 -1.67 -1.54 26.89
C ILE A 172 -0.49 -0.58 26.75
N ALA A 173 0.16 -0.52 25.58
CA ALA A 173 1.25 0.41 25.32
C ALA A 173 0.81 1.89 25.46
N ILE A 174 -0.43 2.23 25.11
CA ILE A 174 -0.99 3.57 25.38
C ILE A 174 -1.06 3.85 26.87
N TYR A 175 -1.53 2.91 27.70
CA TYR A 175 -1.52 3.05 29.17
C TYR A 175 -0.12 3.20 29.73
N GLU A 176 0.83 2.41 29.26
CA GLU A 176 2.25 2.47 29.66
C GLU A 176 2.88 3.84 29.30
N SER A 177 2.40 4.51 28.26
CA SER A 177 2.80 5.88 27.91
C SER A 177 2.20 6.97 28.80
N GLY A 178 1.40 6.60 29.81
CA GLY A 178 0.72 7.52 30.74
C GLY A 178 -0.57 8.13 30.19
N ARG A 179 -1.09 7.64 29.06
CA ARG A 179 -2.37 8.06 28.49
C ARG A 179 -3.46 7.02 28.75
N THR A 180 -4.70 7.44 28.68
CA THR A 180 -5.85 6.53 28.64
C THR A 180 -6.22 6.29 27.17
N PRO A 181 -6.34 5.03 26.71
CA PRO A 181 -6.81 4.74 25.35
C PRO A 181 -8.20 5.31 25.09
N SER A 182 -8.41 5.82 23.89
CA SER A 182 -9.70 6.35 23.42
C SER A 182 -10.04 5.75 22.05
N VAL A 183 -11.29 5.81 21.65
CA VAL A 183 -11.76 5.37 20.32
C VAL A 183 -10.90 5.96 19.20
N ALA A 184 -10.48 7.22 19.32
CA ALA A 184 -9.69 7.90 18.30
C ALA A 184 -8.28 7.31 18.08
N ASP A 185 -7.73 6.57 19.04
CA ASP A 185 -6.45 5.90 18.90
C ASP A 185 -6.52 4.70 17.94
N PHE A 186 -7.70 4.10 17.74
CA PHE A 186 -7.92 2.84 17.00
C PHE A 186 -8.57 3.02 15.62
N VAL A 187 -8.31 4.13 14.95
CA VAL A 187 -8.87 4.42 13.61
C VAL A 187 -8.55 3.34 12.57
N ASN A 188 -7.43 2.64 12.72
CA ASN A 188 -7.05 1.54 11.82
C ASN A 188 -7.35 0.14 12.39
N ASP A 189 -7.73 0.07 13.66
CA ASP A 189 -7.92 -1.18 14.40
C ASP A 189 -9.39 -1.42 14.79
N TYR A 190 -10.29 -0.55 14.29
CA TYR A 190 -11.73 -0.60 14.56
C TYR A 190 -12.38 -1.99 14.34
N PRO A 191 -11.91 -2.87 13.42
CA PRO A 191 -12.52 -4.19 13.24
C PRO A 191 -12.47 -5.07 14.49
N ALA A 192 -11.71 -4.69 15.52
CA ALA A 192 -11.72 -5.40 16.81
C ALA A 192 -13.03 -5.23 17.57
N PHE A 193 -13.74 -4.10 17.43
CA PHE A 193 -14.94 -3.76 18.20
C PHE A 193 -16.05 -3.10 17.36
N VAL A 194 -15.87 -3.01 16.05
CA VAL A 194 -16.86 -2.48 15.09
C VAL A 194 -17.17 -3.51 14.05
N ASP A 195 -18.45 -3.76 13.80
CA ASP A 195 -18.95 -4.60 12.72
C ASP A 195 -20.22 -3.99 12.08
N GLY A 196 -20.95 -4.79 11.30
CA GLY A 196 -22.16 -4.34 10.61
C GLY A 196 -23.31 -3.95 11.52
N THR A 197 -23.27 -4.25 12.83
CA THR A 197 -24.34 -3.95 13.79
C THR A 197 -24.18 -2.59 14.46
N ASN A 198 -22.94 -2.10 14.61
CA ASN A 198 -22.62 -0.87 15.35
C ASN A 198 -21.75 0.14 14.59
N TRP A 199 -21.43 -0.09 13.33
CA TRP A 199 -20.52 0.77 12.57
C TRP A 199 -20.95 2.25 12.50
N GLN A 200 -22.25 2.53 12.57
CA GLN A 200 -22.80 3.89 12.56
C GLN A 200 -22.51 4.70 13.83
N GLU A 201 -22.15 4.04 14.91
CA GLU A 201 -21.80 4.67 16.18
C GLU A 201 -20.39 5.28 16.18
N TYR A 202 -19.60 4.98 15.13
CA TYR A 202 -18.21 5.36 15.04
C TYR A 202 -17.95 6.21 13.79
N ASP A 203 -17.31 7.36 13.98
CA ASP A 203 -16.91 8.27 12.87
C ASP A 203 -15.57 7.85 12.27
N TYR A 204 -15.54 6.69 11.61
CA TYR A 204 -14.35 6.21 10.90
C TYR A 204 -14.40 6.51 9.40
N PRO A 205 -13.23 6.78 8.77
CA PRO A 205 -13.14 7.02 7.34
C PRO A 205 -13.16 5.70 6.54
N TYR A 206 -14.30 4.98 6.58
CA TYR A 206 -14.46 3.69 5.89
C TYR A 206 -14.16 3.77 4.38
N ASP A 207 -14.41 4.91 3.75
CA ASP A 207 -14.10 5.23 2.36
C ASP A 207 -12.60 5.17 2.03
N ARG A 208 -11.73 5.26 3.03
CA ARG A 208 -10.28 5.10 2.83
C ARG A 208 -9.86 3.65 2.70
N VAL A 209 -10.57 2.75 3.37
CA VAL A 209 -10.29 1.31 3.39
C VAL A 209 -11.08 0.61 2.30
N PHE A 210 -12.40 0.86 2.26
CA PHE A 210 -13.29 0.28 1.26
C PHE A 210 -13.47 1.28 0.13
N THR A 211 -12.73 1.09 -0.96
CA THR A 211 -12.83 1.96 -2.14
C THR A 211 -14.04 1.64 -3.00
N GLU A 212 -14.61 0.44 -2.83
CA GLU A 212 -15.81 -0.05 -3.49
C GLU A 212 -16.93 -0.19 -2.45
N SER A 213 -18.07 0.43 -2.70
CA SER A 213 -19.24 0.36 -1.81
C SER A 213 -19.70 -1.09 -1.58
N GLU A 214 -19.63 -1.94 -2.61
CA GLU A 214 -20.00 -3.36 -2.54
C GLU A 214 -19.12 -4.13 -1.53
N LYS A 215 -17.81 -3.85 -1.50
CA LYS A 215 -16.90 -4.47 -0.53
C LYS A 215 -17.19 -4.04 0.90
N PHE A 216 -17.61 -2.79 1.11
CA PHE A 216 -18.04 -2.33 2.42
C PHE A 216 -19.35 -3.01 2.86
N GLU A 217 -20.34 -3.13 1.95
CA GLU A 217 -21.57 -3.86 2.22
C GLU A 217 -21.31 -5.35 2.52
N GLN A 218 -20.38 -5.97 1.80
CA GLN A 218 -19.95 -7.34 2.07
C GLN A 218 -19.32 -7.45 3.46
N TRP A 219 -18.41 -6.52 3.81
CA TRP A 219 -17.76 -6.50 5.12
C TRP A 219 -18.79 -6.38 6.25
N LYS A 220 -19.75 -5.46 6.15
CA LYS A 220 -20.83 -5.32 7.16
C LYS A 220 -21.62 -6.61 7.37
N ARG A 221 -21.84 -7.40 6.33
CA ARG A 221 -22.56 -8.68 6.43
C ARG A 221 -21.72 -9.82 6.99
N THR A 222 -20.44 -9.85 6.73
CA THR A 222 -19.57 -11.00 7.00
C THR A 222 -18.65 -10.82 8.19
N HIS A 223 -18.22 -9.58 8.45
CA HIS A 223 -17.35 -9.31 9.58
C HIS A 223 -18.13 -9.40 10.91
N LYS A 224 -17.53 -10.08 11.88
CA LYS A 224 -17.99 -10.13 13.26
C LYS A 224 -16.86 -9.65 14.13
N ALA A 225 -17.09 -8.54 14.83
CA ALA A 225 -16.11 -8.00 15.75
C ALA A 225 -15.92 -8.96 16.94
N PRO A 226 -14.66 -9.19 17.36
CA PRO A 226 -14.37 -9.96 18.58
C PRO A 226 -15.01 -9.39 19.86
N PHE A 227 -15.19 -8.07 19.90
CA PHE A 227 -15.80 -7.37 21.04
C PHE A 227 -17.02 -6.57 20.58
N HIS A 228 -18.07 -6.57 21.40
CA HIS A 228 -19.27 -5.80 21.10
C HIS A 228 -19.13 -4.35 21.56
N GLY A 229 -18.39 -3.56 20.77
CA GLY A 229 -18.11 -2.15 21.02
C GLY A 229 -16.84 -1.91 21.83
N PHE A 230 -16.48 -0.62 21.91
CA PHE A 230 -15.23 -0.17 22.53
C PHE A 230 -15.16 -0.44 24.04
N GLU A 231 -16.29 -0.38 24.74
CA GLU A 231 -16.32 -0.64 26.20
C GLU A 231 -15.96 -2.09 26.54
N GLU A 232 -16.48 -3.06 25.79
CA GLU A 232 -16.16 -4.48 25.99
C GLU A 232 -14.69 -4.75 25.65
N PHE A 233 -14.20 -4.18 24.55
CA PHE A 233 -12.78 -4.24 24.21
C PHE A 233 -11.90 -3.72 25.36
N MET A 234 -12.23 -2.57 25.95
CA MET A 234 -11.45 -1.99 27.05
C MET A 234 -11.52 -2.82 28.33
N LYS A 235 -12.63 -3.52 28.62
CA LYS A 235 -12.72 -4.47 29.74
C LYS A 235 -11.71 -5.61 29.56
N GLU A 236 -11.59 -6.14 28.34
CA GLU A 236 -10.61 -7.19 28.04
C GLU A 236 -9.17 -6.67 28.13
N VAL A 237 -8.89 -5.46 27.63
CA VAL A 237 -7.60 -4.78 27.79
C VAL A 237 -7.21 -4.68 29.28
N ASP A 238 -8.14 -4.23 30.13
CA ASP A 238 -7.89 -4.12 31.57
C ASP A 238 -7.66 -5.48 32.24
N ARG A 239 -8.37 -6.52 31.80
CA ARG A 239 -8.18 -7.89 32.27
C ARG A 239 -6.77 -8.39 31.95
N VAL A 240 -6.35 -8.24 30.69
CA VAL A 240 -5.03 -8.67 30.22
C VAL A 240 -3.91 -7.88 30.91
N ARG A 241 -4.07 -6.56 31.02
CA ARG A 241 -3.09 -5.68 31.67
C ARG A 241 -2.84 -6.05 33.14
N LYS A 242 -3.90 -6.43 33.87
CA LYS A 242 -3.79 -6.86 35.28
C LYS A 242 -3.15 -8.23 35.46
N SER A 243 -3.10 -9.05 34.39
CA SER A 243 -2.51 -10.38 34.40
C SER A 243 -1.03 -10.42 33.98
N ARG A 244 -0.52 -9.30 33.46
CA ARG A 244 0.92 -9.11 33.13
C ARG A 244 1.69 -8.56 34.32
#